data_ef38d399afc73bdbb5185cb12ff88b98
#
_entry.id   ef38d399afc73bdbb5185cb12ff88b98
#
_cell.length_a   1.000
_cell.length_b   1.000
_cell.length_c   1.000
_cell.angle_alpha   90.00
_cell.angle_beta   90.00
_cell.angle_gamma   90.00
#
_symmetry.space_group_name_H-M   'P 1'
#
loop_
_entity.id
_entity.type
_entity.pdbx_description
1 polymer ?
#
loop_
_entity_poly.entity_id
_entity_poly.type
_entity_poly.pdbx_seq_one_letter_code
_entity_poly.pdbx_strand_id
1 'polypeptide(L)'
;VRSFAAESSRAYQNGPLEPSFYREPSSAFELEDSSLPSQYGRILDWFTVDLEGEHSAMDGRILEEHTEYVVYAIHRILDQYKESLLARSKDGVRSTGNLPSSVMLVGHSMGGFVARAALVHPGLRKSAVETILTLSSPHQYPPVALQPSLGHFFSHVNEEWRNGYKKGVSHTSSPKLSNVVVVSISGGIHDYQIRSRLAALDGIVPSTHGFMVGSSSVKNVWLSMEHQSILWCNQLAVQVAHTLLSMIDPVGRQPFLSSQKRVFVFAEMLQSVVPQSLSWMNHVSGSQSSNFLASDTREAGELQRNDTLFCPPSVLWTSDGLEKDLHIQSNLVTVLAMDGRRRWLDIKKLGSNGRGHFVFVTNLAPCSGVRIHLWPEKHRSSIENEVPASKRIVEVTSKMVHIPAGPAPKQVEPGSQTEQPPPSAFLLLSPEDMNGYNFMTISVASRQTISGRPPPAASMAVGQFFNPVEGTSA
;
A
#
# COMPACT_ATOMS: atom_id res chain seq x y z
N VAL A 1 19.00 8.96 5.02
CA VAL A 1 19.92 7.83 4.80
C VAL A 1 20.33 7.18 6.11
N ARG A 2 20.75 7.94 7.16
CA ARG A 2 21.19 7.35 8.44
C ARG A 2 20.16 6.39 9.05
N SER A 3 18.87 6.74 9.02
CA SER A 3 17.79 5.89 9.54
C SER A 3 17.71 4.55 8.81
N PHE A 4 17.70 4.56 7.48
CA PHE A 4 17.64 3.34 6.67
C PHE A 4 18.90 2.48 6.84
N ALA A 5 20.08 3.10 6.91
CA ALA A 5 21.35 2.37 7.12
C ALA A 5 21.39 1.70 8.50
N ALA A 6 20.98 2.41 9.54
CA ALA A 6 20.91 1.88 10.90
C ALA A 6 19.92 0.72 11.01
N GLU A 7 18.71 0.89 10.47
CA GLU A 7 17.70 -0.17 10.47
C GLU A 7 18.13 -1.37 9.61
N SER A 8 18.80 -1.14 8.48
CA SER A 8 19.36 -2.23 7.67
C SER A 8 20.39 -3.06 8.43
N SER A 9 21.25 -2.41 9.22
CA SER A 9 22.22 -3.12 10.07
C SER A 9 21.55 -3.91 11.18
N ARG A 10 20.55 -3.33 11.85
CA ARG A 10 19.74 -4.02 12.87
C ARG A 10 18.96 -5.20 12.29
N ALA A 11 18.29 -4.99 11.14
CA ALA A 11 17.53 -6.02 10.45
C ALA A 11 18.43 -7.20 10.04
N TYR A 12 19.62 -6.93 9.55
CA TYR A 12 20.57 -7.97 9.22
C TYR A 12 21.00 -8.80 10.42
N GLN A 13 21.24 -8.14 11.57
CA GLN A 13 21.62 -8.82 12.82
C GLN A 13 20.49 -9.65 13.43
N ASN A 14 19.26 -9.15 13.34
CA ASN A 14 18.09 -9.79 13.94
C ASN A 14 17.45 -10.86 13.04
N GLY A 15 17.82 -10.90 11.76
CA GLY A 15 17.22 -11.79 10.76
C GLY A 15 15.91 -11.27 10.17
N PRO A 16 15.28 -12.05 9.28
CA PRO A 16 14.01 -11.70 8.65
C PRO A 16 12.89 -11.49 9.66
N LEU A 17 11.92 -10.65 9.29
CA LEU A 17 10.71 -10.49 10.08
C LEU A 17 9.99 -11.82 10.18
N GLU A 18 9.57 -12.17 11.40
CA GLU A 18 8.69 -13.33 11.58
C GLU A 18 7.41 -13.15 10.76
N PRO A 19 6.90 -14.22 10.15
CA PRO A 19 5.61 -14.16 9.48
C PRO A 19 4.58 -13.61 10.46
N SER A 20 3.85 -12.57 10.06
CA SER A 20 2.78 -12.04 10.90
C SER A 20 1.80 -13.17 11.20
N PHE A 21 1.16 -13.17 12.38
CA PHE A 21 0.13 -14.14 12.78
C PHE A 21 -1.02 -14.24 11.75
N TYR A 22 -1.16 -13.23 10.91
CA TYR A 22 -2.04 -13.23 9.76
C TYR A 22 -1.26 -13.75 8.56
N ARG A 23 -1.44 -15.02 8.25
CA ARG A 23 -1.01 -15.59 6.97
C ARG A 23 -1.89 -14.97 5.90
N GLU A 24 -1.44 -13.87 5.33
CA GLU A 24 -2.11 -13.31 4.15
C GLU A 24 -2.06 -14.37 3.05
N PRO A 25 -3.16 -14.60 2.32
CA PRO A 25 -3.12 -15.47 1.16
C PRO A 25 -2.07 -14.95 0.19
N SER A 26 -1.27 -15.84 -0.35
CA SER A 26 -0.20 -15.52 -1.31
C SER A 26 -0.71 -14.58 -2.39
N SER A 27 0.10 -13.60 -2.74
CA SER A 27 -0.19 -12.69 -3.85
C SER A 27 -0.43 -13.49 -5.14
N ALA A 28 -1.15 -12.90 -6.10
CA ALA A 28 -1.51 -13.51 -7.38
C ALA A 28 -0.33 -13.94 -8.29
N PHE A 29 0.90 -13.86 -7.80
CA PHE A 29 2.11 -14.30 -8.47
C PHE A 29 2.50 -15.71 -8.00
N GLU A 30 1.93 -16.72 -8.61
CA GLU A 30 2.40 -18.11 -8.50
C GLU A 30 3.71 -18.26 -9.29
N LEU A 31 4.83 -18.04 -8.63
CA LEU A 31 6.14 -18.46 -9.11
C LEU A 31 6.48 -19.79 -8.42
N GLU A 32 7.01 -20.76 -9.15
CA GLU A 32 7.41 -22.07 -8.63
C GLU A 32 8.38 -22.03 -7.45
N ASP A 33 9.02 -20.87 -7.21
CA ASP A 33 9.92 -20.59 -6.08
C ASP A 33 9.56 -19.28 -5.37
N SER A 34 8.31 -19.16 -4.90
CA SER A 34 7.73 -17.93 -4.35
C SER A 34 7.90 -17.80 -2.84
N SER A 35 9.07 -18.14 -2.30
CA SER A 35 9.36 -17.91 -0.88
C SER A 35 10.27 -16.70 -0.68
N LEU A 36 10.00 -15.93 0.39
CA LEU A 36 10.94 -14.93 0.90
C LEU A 36 12.15 -15.65 1.53
N PRO A 37 13.35 -15.04 1.50
CA PRO A 37 14.52 -15.62 2.12
C PRO A 37 14.29 -15.86 3.62
N SER A 38 14.65 -17.06 4.10
CA SER A 38 14.62 -17.42 5.53
C SER A 38 15.76 -16.79 6.33
N GLN A 39 16.78 -16.29 5.63
CA GLN A 39 17.91 -15.57 6.21
C GLN A 39 18.49 -14.59 5.19
N TYR A 40 19.11 -13.52 5.67
CA TYR A 40 19.73 -12.53 4.79
C TYR A 40 21.12 -12.98 4.34
N GLY A 41 21.36 -12.93 3.03
CA GLY A 41 22.60 -13.39 2.42
C GLY A 41 23.81 -12.48 2.70
N ARG A 42 23.58 -11.18 2.87
CA ARG A 42 24.63 -10.18 3.01
C ARG A 42 24.12 -8.89 3.67
N ILE A 43 24.99 -8.21 4.41
CA ILE A 43 24.76 -6.84 4.86
C ILE A 43 24.84 -5.87 3.67
N LEU A 44 24.08 -4.80 3.71
CA LEU A 44 24.10 -3.75 2.68
C LEU A 44 25.05 -2.61 3.10
N ASP A 45 25.92 -2.23 2.18
CA ASP A 45 26.73 -1.03 2.30
C ASP A 45 25.91 0.18 1.78
N TRP A 46 25.80 1.21 2.59
CA TRP A 46 25.00 2.39 2.27
C TRP A 46 25.90 3.56 1.89
N PHE A 47 25.64 4.13 0.72
CA PHE A 47 26.29 5.33 0.22
C PHE A 47 25.25 6.44 0.08
N THR A 48 25.68 7.67 0.34
CA THR A 48 24.85 8.86 0.15
C THR A 48 25.45 9.70 -0.98
N VAL A 49 24.61 10.09 -1.92
CA VAL A 49 24.94 11.10 -2.91
C VAL A 49 24.37 12.41 -2.39
N ASP A 50 25.22 13.37 -2.11
CA ASP A 50 24.85 14.72 -1.70
C ASP A 50 24.74 15.61 -2.95
N LEU A 51 23.56 16.22 -3.13
CA LEU A 51 23.28 17.14 -4.21
C LEU A 51 23.31 18.59 -3.76
N GLU A 52 23.99 18.88 -2.64
CA GLU A 52 24.34 20.20 -2.08
C GLU A 52 23.15 21.14 -1.86
N GLY A 53 21.92 20.60 -1.77
CA GLY A 53 20.71 21.40 -1.53
C GLY A 53 20.26 22.27 -2.70
N GLU A 54 20.78 22.06 -3.89
CA GLU A 54 20.39 22.78 -5.09
C GLU A 54 18.94 22.48 -5.51
N HIS A 55 18.32 23.45 -6.17
CA HIS A 55 16.89 23.42 -6.49
C HIS A 55 16.57 22.73 -7.83
N SER A 56 16.94 21.47 -7.96
CA SER A 56 16.64 20.67 -9.17
C SER A 56 15.14 20.54 -9.51
N ALA A 57 14.27 20.81 -8.55
CA ALA A 57 12.82 20.85 -8.78
C ALA A 57 12.37 22.08 -9.61
N MET A 58 13.23 23.10 -9.75
CA MET A 58 12.91 24.37 -10.39
C MET A 58 13.74 24.63 -11.65
N ASP A 59 14.89 23.97 -11.84
CA ASP A 59 15.78 24.17 -12.95
C ASP A 59 16.16 22.86 -13.65
N GLY A 60 15.87 22.77 -14.95
CA GLY A 60 16.15 21.60 -15.77
C GLY A 60 17.64 21.32 -15.93
N ARG A 61 18.51 22.34 -15.98
CA ARG A 61 19.97 22.16 -16.10
C ARG A 61 20.56 21.57 -14.83
N ILE A 62 20.16 22.09 -13.68
CA ILE A 62 20.60 21.53 -12.40
C ILE A 62 20.16 20.05 -12.31
N LEU A 63 18.97 19.72 -12.80
CA LEU A 63 18.49 18.34 -12.81
C LEU A 63 19.30 17.43 -13.73
N GLU A 64 19.76 17.94 -14.88
CA GLU A 64 20.68 17.23 -15.79
C GLU A 64 22.07 17.04 -15.14
N GLU A 65 22.64 18.09 -14.56
CA GLU A 65 23.92 18.04 -13.83
C GLU A 65 23.88 17.04 -12.66
N HIS A 66 22.80 17.04 -11.87
CA HIS A 66 22.58 16.03 -10.83
C HIS A 66 22.52 14.61 -11.42
N THR A 67 21.92 14.45 -12.58
CA THR A 67 21.88 13.15 -13.27
C THR A 67 23.25 12.65 -13.64
N GLU A 68 24.09 13.50 -14.25
CA GLU A 68 25.48 13.18 -14.60
C GLU A 68 26.32 12.87 -13.36
N TYR A 69 26.15 13.67 -12.31
CA TYR A 69 26.84 13.43 -11.04
C TYR A 69 26.48 12.09 -10.40
N VAL A 70 25.20 11.71 -10.44
CA VAL A 70 24.76 10.40 -9.92
C VAL A 70 25.34 9.26 -10.77
N VAL A 71 25.40 9.39 -12.09
CA VAL A 71 26.06 8.40 -12.96
C VAL A 71 27.54 8.24 -12.60
N TYR A 72 28.24 9.35 -12.39
CA TYR A 72 29.64 9.34 -11.93
C TYR A 72 29.77 8.67 -10.57
N ALA A 73 28.92 9.02 -9.62
CA ALA A 73 28.93 8.44 -8.27
C ALA A 73 28.73 6.91 -8.29
N ILE A 74 27.79 6.40 -9.11
CA ILE A 74 27.57 4.98 -9.30
C ILE A 74 28.85 4.28 -9.77
N HIS A 75 29.49 4.82 -10.78
CA HIS A 75 30.74 4.28 -11.32
C HIS A 75 31.84 4.29 -10.26
N ARG A 76 31.99 5.37 -9.53
CA ARG A 76 33.02 5.54 -8.49
C ARG A 76 32.81 4.53 -7.35
N ILE A 77 31.57 4.32 -6.91
CA ILE A 77 31.23 3.32 -5.89
C ILE A 77 31.64 1.91 -6.37
N LEU A 78 31.26 1.51 -7.57
CA LEU A 78 31.59 0.18 -8.10
C LEU A 78 33.09 0.00 -8.33
N ASP A 79 33.80 1.05 -8.77
CA ASP A 79 35.25 0.97 -8.99
C ASP A 79 36.02 0.91 -7.67
N GLN A 80 35.51 1.50 -6.60
CA GLN A 80 36.10 1.44 -5.25
C GLN A 80 36.22 0.00 -4.73
N TYR A 81 35.21 -0.84 -5.01
CA TYR A 81 35.28 -2.27 -4.66
C TYR A 81 36.35 -3.01 -5.45
N LYS A 82 36.53 -2.68 -6.74
CA LYS A 82 37.58 -3.27 -7.59
C LYS A 82 38.97 -2.85 -7.10
N GLU A 83 39.16 -1.57 -6.82
CA GLU A 83 40.42 -1.02 -6.29
C GLU A 83 40.79 -1.67 -4.95
N SER A 84 39.80 -1.80 -4.04
CA SER A 84 39.99 -2.45 -2.75
C SER A 84 40.41 -3.95 -2.90
N LEU A 85 39.80 -4.65 -3.84
CA LEU A 85 40.17 -6.04 -4.12
C LEU A 85 41.58 -6.13 -4.67
N LEU A 86 41.96 -5.27 -5.61
CA LEU A 86 43.31 -5.24 -6.18
C LEU A 86 44.36 -4.91 -5.13
N ALA A 87 44.09 -3.99 -4.20
CA ALA A 87 44.98 -3.70 -3.08
C ALA A 87 45.20 -4.93 -2.18
N ARG A 88 44.11 -5.57 -1.74
CA ARG A 88 44.16 -6.78 -0.90
C ARG A 88 44.88 -7.93 -1.59
N SER A 89 44.73 -8.09 -2.91
CA SER A 89 45.42 -9.10 -3.68
C SER A 89 46.94 -8.88 -3.70
N LYS A 90 47.38 -7.61 -3.73
CA LYS A 90 48.82 -7.27 -3.62
C LYS A 90 49.39 -7.60 -2.24
N ASP A 91 48.57 -7.47 -1.20
CA ASP A 91 48.95 -7.83 0.18
C ASP A 91 48.86 -9.32 0.48
N GLY A 92 48.65 -10.16 -0.55
CA GLY A 92 48.61 -11.63 -0.43
C GLY A 92 47.34 -12.21 0.18
N VAL A 93 46.30 -11.39 0.42
CA VAL A 93 45.00 -11.82 0.95
C VAL A 93 44.13 -12.35 -0.20
N ARG A 94 43.91 -13.68 -0.23
CA ARG A 94 42.93 -14.26 -1.17
C ARG A 94 41.53 -13.88 -0.77
N SER A 95 40.90 -12.99 -1.54
CA SER A 95 39.48 -12.68 -1.40
C SER A 95 38.67 -13.69 -2.20
N THR A 96 37.77 -14.41 -1.53
CA THR A 96 36.88 -15.41 -2.14
C THR A 96 35.48 -14.86 -2.47
N GLY A 97 35.26 -13.58 -2.29
CA GLY A 97 33.94 -12.96 -2.47
C GLY A 97 33.69 -12.37 -3.87
N ASN A 98 32.48 -12.55 -4.41
CA ASN A 98 32.06 -11.90 -5.62
C ASN A 98 31.97 -10.38 -5.41
N LEU A 99 32.55 -9.60 -6.34
CA LEU A 99 32.46 -8.14 -6.33
C LEU A 99 31.03 -7.68 -6.66
N PRO A 100 30.57 -6.60 -6.05
CA PRO A 100 29.32 -5.95 -6.49
C PRO A 100 29.42 -5.52 -7.96
N SER A 101 28.47 -5.92 -8.76
CA SER A 101 28.37 -5.56 -10.18
C SER A 101 27.34 -4.43 -10.42
N SER A 102 26.42 -4.24 -9.47
CA SER A 102 25.36 -3.25 -9.53
C SER A 102 25.10 -2.62 -8.17
N VAL A 103 24.39 -1.49 -8.19
CA VAL A 103 23.86 -0.82 -7.00
C VAL A 103 22.33 -0.76 -7.06
N MET A 104 21.70 -0.79 -5.91
CA MET A 104 20.29 -0.46 -5.74
C MET A 104 20.17 1.04 -5.43
N LEU A 105 19.32 1.77 -6.13
CA LEU A 105 19.11 3.18 -5.87
C LEU A 105 17.89 3.39 -4.98
N VAL A 106 18.04 4.23 -3.96
CA VAL A 106 16.92 4.73 -3.16
C VAL A 106 16.88 6.25 -3.32
N GLY A 107 15.84 6.74 -3.98
CA GLY A 107 15.69 8.16 -4.28
C GLY A 107 14.52 8.79 -3.53
N HIS A 108 14.73 9.96 -2.92
CA HIS A 108 13.69 10.75 -2.29
C HIS A 108 13.39 12.00 -3.12
N SER A 109 12.13 12.36 -3.26
CA SER A 109 11.71 13.57 -3.98
C SER A 109 12.30 13.61 -5.40
N MET A 110 12.90 14.70 -5.81
CA MET A 110 13.58 14.82 -7.09
C MET A 110 14.68 13.77 -7.30
N GLY A 111 15.32 13.30 -6.21
CA GLY A 111 16.33 12.24 -6.28
C GLY A 111 15.82 10.90 -6.86
N GLY A 112 14.52 10.61 -6.75
CA GLY A 112 13.93 9.44 -7.42
C GLY A 112 13.78 9.63 -8.92
N PHE A 113 13.49 10.85 -9.37
CA PHE A 113 13.52 11.16 -10.80
C PHE A 113 14.94 11.14 -11.36
N VAL A 114 15.91 11.72 -10.63
CA VAL A 114 17.34 11.67 -10.99
C VAL A 114 17.83 10.22 -11.10
N ALA A 115 17.43 9.34 -10.18
CA ALA A 115 17.75 7.92 -10.26
C ALA A 115 17.23 7.27 -11.56
N ARG A 116 16.01 7.62 -11.99
CA ARG A 116 15.47 7.16 -13.28
C ARG A 116 16.19 7.78 -14.47
N ALA A 117 16.48 9.07 -14.42
CA ALA A 117 17.21 9.75 -15.49
C ALA A 117 18.61 9.18 -15.67
N ALA A 118 19.31 8.86 -14.57
CA ALA A 118 20.62 8.21 -14.62
C ALA A 118 20.61 6.86 -15.35
N LEU A 119 19.51 6.07 -15.23
CA LEU A 119 19.43 4.78 -15.93
C LEU A 119 19.35 4.88 -17.45
N VAL A 120 18.75 5.94 -17.96
CA VAL A 120 18.65 6.15 -19.41
C VAL A 120 19.79 7.00 -19.94
N HIS A 121 20.63 7.53 -19.07
CA HIS A 121 21.82 8.31 -19.43
C HIS A 121 22.81 7.46 -20.25
N PRO A 122 23.30 7.95 -21.39
CA PRO A 122 24.17 7.18 -22.29
C PRO A 122 25.49 6.78 -21.67
N GLY A 123 25.98 7.53 -20.68
CA GLY A 123 27.22 7.26 -19.95
C GLY A 123 27.12 6.17 -18.88
N LEU A 124 25.93 5.69 -18.52
CA LEU A 124 25.81 4.66 -17.48
C LEU A 124 26.28 3.30 -18.00
N ARG A 125 27.13 2.60 -17.21
CA ARG A 125 27.54 1.23 -17.52
C ARG A 125 26.32 0.30 -17.51
N LYS A 126 26.29 -0.61 -18.49
CA LYS A 126 25.20 -1.59 -18.59
C LYS A 126 25.09 -2.41 -17.29
N SER A 127 23.87 -2.62 -16.83
CA SER A 127 23.55 -3.38 -15.61
C SER A 127 24.16 -2.83 -14.30
N ALA A 128 24.67 -1.59 -14.30
CA ALA A 128 25.17 -0.97 -13.08
C ALA A 128 24.04 -0.66 -12.08
N VAL A 129 22.79 -0.54 -12.56
CA VAL A 129 21.59 -0.36 -11.75
C VAL A 129 20.47 -1.21 -12.33
N GLU A 130 19.85 -2.03 -11.52
CA GLU A 130 18.73 -2.88 -11.92
C GLU A 130 17.52 -2.77 -10.98
N THR A 131 17.68 -2.04 -9.86
CA THR A 131 16.62 -1.87 -8.86
C THR A 131 16.59 -0.42 -8.37
N ILE A 132 15.42 0.19 -8.44
CA ILE A 132 15.15 1.53 -7.94
C ILE A 132 13.97 1.48 -6.97
N LEU A 133 14.15 2.06 -5.79
CA LEU A 133 13.07 2.39 -4.86
C LEU A 133 12.98 3.91 -4.73
N THR A 134 11.78 4.46 -4.86
CA THR A 134 11.58 5.89 -4.72
C THR A 134 10.61 6.21 -3.59
N LEU A 135 10.89 7.29 -2.89
CA LEU A 135 10.11 7.78 -1.76
C LEU A 135 9.60 9.18 -2.08
N SER A 136 8.29 9.37 -2.14
CA SER A 136 7.67 10.67 -2.44
C SER A 136 8.30 11.38 -3.65
N SER A 137 8.49 10.66 -4.75
CA SER A 137 9.19 11.15 -5.94
C SER A 137 8.23 11.46 -7.08
N PRO A 138 8.39 12.58 -7.79
CA PRO A 138 7.58 12.88 -8.97
C PRO A 138 8.10 12.08 -10.17
N HIS A 139 7.22 11.32 -10.81
CA HIS A 139 7.55 10.53 -12.00
C HIS A 139 6.80 11.00 -13.24
N GLN A 140 5.55 11.43 -13.08
CA GLN A 140 4.70 11.81 -14.20
C GLN A 140 5.07 13.17 -14.79
N TYR A 141 5.17 14.17 -13.91
CA TYR A 141 5.44 15.57 -14.27
C TYR A 141 6.28 16.23 -13.18
N PRO A 142 7.00 17.31 -13.51
CA PRO A 142 7.68 18.11 -12.49
C PRO A 142 6.66 18.66 -11.47
N PRO A 143 7.02 18.72 -10.19
CA PRO A 143 6.11 19.22 -9.16
C PRO A 143 5.76 20.70 -9.34
N VAL A 144 6.67 21.46 -9.93
CA VAL A 144 6.50 22.87 -10.24
C VAL A 144 6.95 23.12 -11.69
N ALA A 145 6.01 23.48 -12.55
CA ALA A 145 6.27 23.68 -13.97
C ALA A 145 6.63 25.15 -14.29
N LEU A 146 7.75 25.63 -13.73
CA LEU A 146 8.21 27.02 -13.93
C LEU A 146 9.01 27.22 -15.23
N GLN A 147 9.68 26.17 -15.70
CA GLN A 147 10.55 26.23 -16.87
C GLN A 147 10.17 25.18 -17.92
N PRO A 148 10.05 25.55 -19.19
CA PRO A 148 9.80 24.58 -20.27
C PRO A 148 10.88 23.49 -20.35
N SER A 149 12.16 23.81 -20.10
CA SER A 149 13.27 22.86 -20.11
C SER A 149 13.07 21.71 -19.12
N LEU A 150 12.56 22.00 -17.93
CA LEU A 150 12.25 21.00 -16.91
C LEU A 150 11.17 20.02 -17.41
N GLY A 151 10.11 20.55 -18.02
CA GLY A 151 9.04 19.72 -18.61
C GLY A 151 9.53 18.87 -19.78
N HIS A 152 10.41 19.41 -20.62
CA HIS A 152 11.03 18.67 -21.73
C HIS A 152 11.92 17.54 -21.22
N PHE A 153 12.72 17.78 -20.18
CA PHE A 153 13.58 16.74 -19.62
C PHE A 153 12.76 15.60 -19.00
N PHE A 154 11.68 15.93 -18.26
CA PHE A 154 10.75 14.91 -17.75
C PHE A 154 10.13 14.08 -18.88
N SER A 155 9.67 14.75 -19.93
CA SER A 155 9.05 14.08 -21.08
C SER A 155 10.04 13.16 -21.79
N HIS A 156 11.28 13.64 -22.01
CA HIS A 156 12.35 12.87 -22.63
C HIS A 156 12.70 11.61 -21.82
N VAL A 157 12.95 11.75 -20.53
CA VAL A 157 13.23 10.61 -19.64
C VAL A 157 12.07 9.61 -19.64
N ASN A 158 10.83 10.10 -19.57
CA ASN A 158 9.65 9.23 -19.57
C ASN A 158 9.49 8.49 -20.90
N GLU A 159 9.82 9.12 -22.02
CA GLU A 159 9.80 8.47 -23.34
C GLU A 159 10.89 7.39 -23.46
N GLU A 160 12.11 7.69 -23.03
CA GLU A 160 13.21 6.71 -22.99
C GLU A 160 12.85 5.49 -22.13
N TRP A 161 12.16 5.69 -20.99
CA TRP A 161 11.67 4.61 -20.15
C TRP A 161 10.61 3.75 -20.83
N ARG A 162 9.60 4.37 -21.47
CA ARG A 162 8.56 3.65 -22.23
C ARG A 162 9.17 2.82 -23.38
N ASN A 163 10.15 3.40 -24.07
CA ASN A 163 10.83 2.72 -25.17
C ASN A 163 11.81 1.65 -24.67
N GLY A 164 12.42 1.86 -23.50
CA GLY A 164 13.37 0.93 -22.91
C GLY A 164 12.79 -0.44 -22.54
N TYR A 165 11.48 -0.56 -22.37
CA TYR A 165 10.78 -1.84 -22.14
C TYR A 165 10.24 -2.47 -23.43
N LYS A 166 10.18 -1.73 -24.54
CA LYS A 166 9.72 -2.27 -25.82
C LYS A 166 10.81 -3.09 -26.48
N LYS A 167 10.42 -4.19 -27.14
CA LYS A 167 11.35 -4.93 -28.01
C LYS A 167 11.75 -4.04 -29.19
N GLY A 168 13.05 -3.93 -29.44
CA GLY A 168 13.57 -3.22 -30.62
C GLY A 168 13.11 -3.88 -31.93
N VAL A 169 13.22 -3.15 -33.03
CA VAL A 169 12.87 -3.64 -34.39
C VAL A 169 13.71 -4.86 -34.79
N SER A 170 14.90 -5.02 -34.22
CA SER A 170 15.73 -6.21 -34.36
C SER A 170 15.31 -7.25 -33.31
N HIS A 171 14.71 -8.34 -33.75
CA HIS A 171 14.22 -9.44 -32.91
C HIS A 171 15.29 -10.16 -32.03
N THR A 172 16.54 -9.76 -32.12
CA THR A 172 17.70 -10.42 -31.50
C THR A 172 18.19 -9.76 -30.19
N SER A 173 17.77 -8.52 -29.88
CA SER A 173 18.21 -7.83 -28.68
C SER A 173 17.09 -7.70 -27.64
N SER A 174 17.40 -8.07 -26.39
CA SER A 174 16.49 -7.80 -25.26
C SER A 174 16.29 -6.29 -25.06
N PRO A 175 15.12 -5.83 -24.61
CA PRO A 175 14.89 -4.43 -24.31
C PRO A 175 15.91 -3.88 -23.32
N LYS A 176 16.30 -2.59 -23.46
CA LYS A 176 17.33 -1.93 -22.64
C LYS A 176 17.03 -2.02 -21.12
N LEU A 177 15.75 -1.91 -20.74
CA LEU A 177 15.28 -1.91 -19.36
C LEU A 177 14.60 -3.23 -18.94
N SER A 178 14.72 -4.30 -19.72
CA SER A 178 14.04 -5.59 -19.47
C SER A 178 14.35 -6.22 -18.11
N ASN A 179 15.46 -5.85 -17.48
CA ASN A 179 15.85 -6.33 -16.15
C ASN A 179 15.74 -5.27 -15.06
N VAL A 180 15.17 -4.10 -15.35
CA VAL A 180 15.07 -3.00 -14.38
C VAL A 180 13.73 -3.05 -13.66
N VAL A 181 13.77 -2.99 -12.34
CA VAL A 181 12.58 -2.93 -11.47
C VAL A 181 12.54 -1.59 -10.75
N VAL A 182 11.35 -0.96 -10.73
CA VAL A 182 11.13 0.31 -10.04
C VAL A 182 9.89 0.20 -9.14
N VAL A 183 10.06 0.57 -7.88
CA VAL A 183 8.93 0.69 -6.95
C VAL A 183 8.88 2.11 -6.39
N SER A 184 7.70 2.69 -6.37
CA SER A 184 7.46 4.03 -5.86
C SER A 184 6.59 3.98 -4.61
N ILE A 185 7.06 4.56 -3.51
CA ILE A 185 6.27 4.75 -2.29
C ILE A 185 5.88 6.22 -2.21
N SER A 186 4.59 6.52 -2.29
CA SER A 186 4.09 7.89 -2.10
C SER A 186 3.77 8.16 -0.63
N GLY A 187 3.95 9.38 -0.16
CA GLY A 187 3.62 9.79 1.22
C GLY A 187 2.11 9.80 1.53
N GLY A 188 1.26 9.69 0.49
CA GLY A 188 -0.18 9.69 0.64
C GLY A 188 -0.78 11.08 0.78
N ILE A 189 -1.89 11.19 1.53
CA ILE A 189 -2.68 12.45 1.61
C ILE A 189 -1.95 13.59 2.33
N HIS A 190 -1.00 13.28 3.20
CA HIS A 190 -0.23 14.27 3.95
C HIS A 190 1.00 14.80 3.20
N ASP A 191 1.37 14.19 2.07
CA ASP A 191 2.41 14.74 1.21
C ASP A 191 1.81 15.83 0.31
N TYR A 192 1.99 17.09 0.73
CA TYR A 192 1.50 18.25 -0.02
C TYR A 192 2.43 18.68 -1.16
N GLN A 193 3.68 18.20 -1.16
CA GLN A 193 4.64 18.55 -2.21
C GLN A 193 4.52 17.59 -3.40
N ILE A 194 4.46 16.28 -3.13
CA ILE A 194 4.34 15.26 -4.17
C ILE A 194 3.06 14.46 -3.97
N ARG A 195 2.02 14.85 -4.67
CA ARG A 195 0.76 14.10 -4.68
C ARG A 195 0.96 12.70 -5.25
N SER A 196 0.23 11.71 -4.76
CA SER A 196 0.33 10.32 -5.19
C SER A 196 0.23 10.14 -6.71
N ARG A 197 -0.58 10.97 -7.40
CA ARG A 197 -0.66 10.98 -8.86
C ARG A 197 0.69 11.31 -9.54
N LEU A 198 1.50 12.20 -8.94
CA LEU A 198 2.83 12.50 -9.47
C LEU A 198 3.81 11.35 -9.24
N ALA A 199 3.66 10.64 -8.14
CA ALA A 199 4.49 9.49 -7.79
C ALA A 199 4.10 8.20 -8.53
N ALA A 200 3.01 8.21 -9.29
CA ALA A 200 2.53 7.07 -10.05
C ALA A 200 3.50 6.69 -11.18
N LEU A 201 3.64 5.40 -11.44
CA LEU A 201 4.48 4.83 -12.50
C LEU A 201 3.69 4.43 -13.74
N ASP A 202 2.36 4.61 -13.71
CA ASP A 202 1.45 4.22 -14.77
C ASP A 202 1.84 4.83 -16.12
N GLY A 203 1.84 3.99 -17.17
CA GLY A 203 2.21 4.40 -18.51
C GLY A 203 3.71 4.73 -18.71
N ILE A 204 4.55 4.54 -17.67
CA ILE A 204 6.01 4.71 -17.76
C ILE A 204 6.72 3.38 -17.54
N VAL A 205 6.35 2.65 -16.49
CA VAL A 205 6.90 1.35 -16.12
C VAL A 205 5.78 0.30 -16.24
N PRO A 206 6.00 -0.81 -16.97
CA PRO A 206 5.03 -1.90 -17.02
C PRO A 206 4.79 -2.51 -15.63
N SER A 207 3.58 -2.96 -15.34
CA SER A 207 3.23 -3.60 -14.06
C SER A 207 4.06 -4.85 -13.73
N THR A 208 4.61 -5.50 -14.76
CA THR A 208 5.56 -6.62 -14.62
C THR A 208 6.95 -6.21 -14.12
N HIS A 209 7.25 -4.90 -14.11
CA HIS A 209 8.57 -4.35 -13.74
C HIS A 209 8.49 -3.30 -12.62
N GLY A 210 7.30 -3.01 -12.13
CA GLY A 210 7.17 -2.08 -11.02
C GLY A 210 5.74 -1.66 -10.73
N PHE A 211 5.59 -1.00 -9.59
CA PHE A 211 4.30 -0.49 -9.14
C PHE A 211 4.49 0.70 -8.18
N MET A 212 3.40 1.40 -7.91
CA MET A 212 3.35 2.43 -6.88
C MET A 212 2.47 1.96 -5.72
N VAL A 213 2.90 2.25 -4.49
CA VAL A 213 2.13 2.01 -3.27
C VAL A 213 2.10 3.28 -2.41
N GLY A 214 0.95 3.59 -1.82
CA GLY A 214 0.87 4.66 -0.82
C GLY A 214 1.44 4.18 0.51
N SER A 215 2.16 5.02 1.24
CA SER A 215 2.72 4.67 2.56
C SER A 215 1.66 4.19 3.55
N SER A 216 0.42 4.69 3.43
CA SER A 216 -0.74 4.21 4.18
C SER A 216 -1.21 2.79 3.82
N SER A 217 -0.70 2.23 2.72
CA SER A 217 -0.99 0.86 2.26
C SER A 217 0.24 -0.03 2.31
N VAL A 218 1.37 0.48 2.79
CA VAL A 218 2.57 -0.34 3.02
C VAL A 218 2.37 -1.20 4.24
N LYS A 219 2.62 -2.50 4.08
CA LYS A 219 2.53 -3.50 5.15
C LYS A 219 3.34 -3.07 6.38
N ASN A 220 2.76 -3.20 7.57
CA ASN A 220 3.34 -2.81 8.86
C ASN A 220 3.62 -1.30 9.05
N VAL A 221 3.26 -0.46 8.08
CA VAL A 221 3.47 1.00 8.15
C VAL A 221 2.14 1.71 8.38
N TRP A 222 1.17 1.55 7.47
CA TRP A 222 -0.22 2.04 7.57
C TRP A 222 -0.37 3.54 7.86
N LEU A 223 0.65 4.34 7.54
CA LEU A 223 0.71 5.77 7.85
C LEU A 223 0.84 6.60 6.58
N SER A 224 0.02 7.63 6.46
CA SER A 224 0.27 8.71 5.50
C SER A 224 1.27 9.70 6.10
N MET A 225 2.23 10.15 5.31
CA MET A 225 3.40 10.90 5.77
C MET A 225 3.56 12.19 5.01
N GLU A 226 4.04 13.21 5.68
CA GLU A 226 4.55 14.42 5.04
C GLU A 226 5.80 14.12 4.22
N HIS A 227 6.08 15.01 3.27
CA HIS A 227 7.15 14.85 2.28
C HIS A 227 8.51 14.49 2.86
N GLN A 228 8.89 15.10 3.97
CA GLN A 228 10.17 14.83 4.60
C GLN A 228 10.11 13.72 5.65
N SER A 229 8.98 13.59 6.37
CA SER A 229 8.84 12.58 7.43
C SER A 229 8.93 11.14 6.91
N ILE A 230 8.70 10.90 5.63
CA ILE A 230 8.92 9.61 4.98
C ILE A 230 10.37 9.11 5.10
N LEU A 231 11.34 10.00 5.30
CA LEU A 231 12.77 9.66 5.44
C LEU A 231 13.15 9.14 6.82
N TRP A 232 12.37 9.45 7.85
CA TRP A 232 12.67 9.07 9.24
C TRP A 232 11.53 8.37 9.95
N CYS A 233 10.43 8.09 9.27
CA CYS A 233 9.40 7.22 9.81
C CYS A 233 10.00 5.84 10.10
N ASN A 234 10.06 5.46 11.38
CA ASN A 234 10.72 4.24 11.80
C ASN A 234 10.08 2.99 11.19
N GLN A 235 8.75 2.91 11.16
CA GLN A 235 8.03 1.77 10.58
C GLN A 235 8.40 1.58 9.11
N LEU A 236 8.45 2.68 8.34
CA LEU A 236 8.83 2.61 6.93
C LEU A 236 10.32 2.26 6.77
N ALA A 237 11.19 2.83 7.60
CA ALA A 237 12.63 2.55 7.55
C ALA A 237 12.91 1.06 7.81
N VAL A 238 12.25 0.48 8.81
CA VAL A 238 12.31 -0.96 9.10
C VAL A 238 11.81 -1.77 7.91
N GLN A 239 10.62 -1.47 7.40
CA GLN A 239 10.02 -2.24 6.30
C GLN A 239 10.85 -2.16 5.02
N VAL A 240 11.38 -0.99 4.67
CA VAL A 240 12.29 -0.81 3.52
C VAL A 240 13.61 -1.55 3.72
N ALA A 241 14.20 -1.49 4.92
CA ALA A 241 15.44 -2.19 5.23
C ALA A 241 15.30 -3.71 5.03
N HIS A 242 14.25 -4.30 5.59
CA HIS A 242 13.95 -5.72 5.41
C HIS A 242 13.66 -6.06 3.94
N THR A 243 12.95 -5.20 3.22
CA THR A 243 12.67 -5.38 1.79
C THR A 243 13.97 -5.43 0.98
N LEU A 244 14.87 -4.47 1.16
CA LEU A 244 16.13 -4.41 0.41
C LEU A 244 17.09 -5.56 0.76
N LEU A 245 17.13 -5.99 2.03
CA LEU A 245 17.87 -7.17 2.44
C LEU A 245 17.31 -8.45 1.79
N SER A 246 15.99 -8.55 1.68
CA SER A 246 15.32 -9.68 1.02
C SER A 246 15.53 -9.74 -0.50
N MET A 247 16.07 -8.68 -1.11
CA MET A 247 16.46 -8.68 -2.54
C MET A 247 17.74 -9.47 -2.82
N ILE A 248 18.51 -9.81 -1.77
CA ILE A 248 19.78 -10.50 -1.90
C ILE A 248 19.56 -12.00 -1.83
N ASP A 249 19.99 -12.70 -2.85
CA ASP A 249 20.01 -14.17 -2.84
C ASP A 249 20.91 -14.69 -1.71
N PRO A 250 20.39 -15.51 -0.79
CA PRO A 250 21.17 -16.05 0.33
C PRO A 250 22.37 -16.87 -0.11
N VAL A 251 22.28 -17.55 -1.25
CA VAL A 251 23.33 -18.44 -1.78
C VAL A 251 24.36 -17.64 -2.60
N GLY A 252 23.87 -16.89 -3.60
CA GLY A 252 24.73 -16.12 -4.50
C GLY A 252 25.28 -14.84 -3.88
N ARG A 253 24.70 -14.36 -2.78
CA ARG A 253 25.07 -13.11 -2.09
C ARG A 253 25.07 -11.88 -3.01
N GLN A 254 24.25 -11.92 -4.05
CA GLN A 254 24.03 -10.84 -5.03
C GLN A 254 22.52 -10.58 -5.15
N PRO A 255 22.08 -9.43 -5.64
CA PRO A 255 20.66 -9.22 -5.93
C PRO A 255 20.13 -10.31 -6.86
N PHE A 256 18.87 -10.73 -6.66
CA PHE A 256 18.23 -11.69 -7.57
C PHE A 256 18.31 -11.21 -9.01
N LEU A 257 18.78 -12.05 -9.91
CA LEU A 257 18.91 -11.73 -11.33
C LEU A 257 17.55 -11.55 -12.01
N SER A 258 16.56 -12.34 -11.61
CA SER A 258 15.21 -12.26 -12.16
C SER A 258 14.48 -10.98 -11.73
N SER A 259 14.06 -10.16 -12.68
CA SER A 259 13.20 -9.00 -12.42
C SER A 259 11.86 -9.41 -11.81
N GLN A 260 11.29 -10.54 -12.22
CA GLN A 260 10.06 -11.08 -11.67
C GLN A 260 10.20 -11.41 -10.18
N LYS A 261 11.32 -12.06 -9.78
CA LYS A 261 11.59 -12.37 -8.36
C LYS A 261 11.75 -11.08 -7.55
N ARG A 262 12.39 -10.05 -8.09
CA ARG A 262 12.54 -8.76 -7.41
C ARG A 262 11.19 -8.02 -7.25
N VAL A 263 10.34 -8.03 -8.28
CA VAL A 263 8.97 -7.48 -8.18
C VAL A 263 8.17 -8.25 -7.15
N PHE A 264 8.26 -9.59 -7.13
CA PHE A 264 7.60 -10.43 -6.14
C PHE A 264 8.03 -10.06 -4.72
N VAL A 265 9.35 -9.95 -4.45
CA VAL A 265 9.86 -9.54 -3.12
C VAL A 265 9.32 -8.17 -2.72
N PHE A 266 9.31 -7.19 -3.62
CA PHE A 266 8.72 -5.89 -3.34
C PHE A 266 7.24 -5.98 -3.02
N ALA A 267 6.49 -6.75 -3.78
CA ALA A 267 5.04 -6.91 -3.57
C ALA A 267 4.75 -7.57 -2.22
N GLU A 268 5.40 -8.69 -1.92
CA GLU A 268 5.23 -9.40 -0.65
C GLU A 268 5.62 -8.57 0.59
N MET A 269 6.64 -7.76 0.44
CA MET A 269 7.14 -6.96 1.55
C MET A 269 6.41 -5.63 1.72
N LEU A 270 5.96 -4.99 0.64
CA LEU A 270 5.43 -3.64 0.70
C LEU A 270 3.91 -3.56 0.54
N GLN A 271 3.31 -4.44 -0.26
CA GLN A 271 1.86 -4.38 -0.45
C GLN A 271 1.16 -5.11 0.69
N SER A 272 0.24 -4.40 1.33
CA SER A 272 -0.79 -5.10 2.09
C SER A 272 -1.81 -5.59 1.10
N VAL A 273 -1.85 -6.89 0.94
CA VAL A 273 -2.85 -7.52 0.09
C VAL A 273 -4.19 -7.39 0.82
N VAL A 274 -4.99 -6.39 0.47
CA VAL A 274 -6.43 -6.59 0.50
C VAL A 274 -6.68 -7.59 -0.63
N PRO A 275 -7.06 -8.83 -0.35
CA PRO A 275 -7.15 -9.84 -1.38
C PRO A 275 -8.13 -9.36 -2.45
N GLN A 276 -7.63 -9.04 -3.62
CA GLN A 276 -8.46 -8.73 -4.79
C GLN A 276 -9.00 -10.00 -5.42
N SER A 277 -8.60 -11.19 -4.94
CA SER A 277 -9.06 -12.44 -5.48
C SER A 277 -10.40 -12.86 -4.87
N LEU A 278 -11.39 -13.09 -5.72
CA LEU A 278 -12.67 -13.73 -5.38
C LEU A 278 -12.52 -15.02 -4.56
N SER A 279 -11.38 -15.72 -4.67
CA SER A 279 -11.09 -16.93 -3.90
C SER A 279 -11.05 -16.68 -2.39
N TRP A 280 -10.58 -15.52 -1.94
CA TRP A 280 -10.62 -15.16 -0.52
C TRP A 280 -12.04 -14.89 -0.05
N MET A 281 -12.85 -14.19 -0.85
CA MET A 281 -14.27 -13.96 -0.54
C MET A 281 -15.04 -15.27 -0.43
N ASN A 282 -14.74 -16.24 -1.28
CA ASN A 282 -15.32 -17.59 -1.22
C ASN A 282 -14.85 -18.38 0.01
N HIS A 283 -13.60 -18.20 0.46
CA HIS A 283 -13.10 -18.83 1.70
C HIS A 283 -13.76 -18.25 2.95
N VAL A 284 -13.95 -16.93 3.02
CA VAL A 284 -14.65 -16.29 4.15
C VAL A 284 -16.14 -16.70 4.16
N SER A 285 -16.79 -16.75 3.01
CA SER A 285 -18.18 -17.21 2.90
C SER A 285 -18.31 -18.73 3.13
N GLY A 286 -17.35 -19.53 2.66
CA GLY A 286 -17.34 -20.99 2.80
C GLY A 286 -17.04 -21.49 4.22
N SER A 287 -16.18 -20.80 4.97
CA SER A 287 -15.85 -21.20 6.35
C SER A 287 -16.98 -20.90 7.35
N GLN A 288 -17.90 -20.00 7.02
CA GLN A 288 -19.09 -19.78 7.84
C GLN A 288 -20.22 -20.80 7.55
N SER A 289 -20.25 -21.39 6.35
CA SER A 289 -21.32 -22.37 5.99
C SER A 289 -20.94 -23.83 6.26
N SER A 290 -19.67 -24.19 6.34
CA SER A 290 -19.25 -25.60 6.46
C SER A 290 -19.08 -26.10 7.90
N ASN A 291 -19.13 -25.23 8.91
CA ASN A 291 -19.05 -25.65 10.31
C ASN A 291 -20.42 -25.92 10.97
N PHE A 292 -21.51 -25.88 10.22
CA PHE A 292 -22.86 -26.15 10.77
C PHE A 292 -23.39 -27.57 10.55
N LEU A 293 -22.65 -28.44 9.90
CA LEU A 293 -23.13 -29.79 9.61
C LEU A 293 -22.09 -30.90 9.86
N ALA A 294 -21.43 -30.95 11.00
CA ALA A 294 -20.85 -32.21 11.49
C ALA A 294 -20.27 -32.05 12.90
N SER A 295 -21.03 -32.28 13.90
CA SER A 295 -20.71 -33.17 15.03
C SER A 295 -21.81 -33.13 16.09
N ASP A 296 -22.72 -34.08 15.97
CA ASP A 296 -23.37 -34.67 17.14
C ASP A 296 -22.28 -35.39 17.94
N THR A 297 -22.02 -34.95 19.15
CA THR A 297 -21.88 -35.74 20.38
C THR A 297 -21.27 -34.91 21.53
N ARG A 298 -22.13 -34.63 22.51
CA ARG A 298 -21.92 -34.69 23.98
C ARG A 298 -20.97 -33.73 24.67
N GLU A 299 -21.65 -33.01 25.56
CA GLU A 299 -21.37 -32.62 26.93
C GLU A 299 -20.99 -31.15 27.21
N ALA A 300 -22.03 -30.53 27.85
CA ALA A 300 -22.00 -29.63 28.95
C ALA A 300 -21.16 -28.33 28.87
N GLY A 301 -21.88 -27.26 28.64
CA GLY A 301 -21.42 -25.90 28.87
C GLY A 301 -22.29 -24.92 28.08
N GLU A 302 -23.47 -24.60 28.62
CA GLU A 302 -24.32 -23.52 28.10
C GLU A 302 -23.56 -22.19 28.12
N LEU A 303 -22.94 -21.85 27.03
CA LEU A 303 -22.69 -20.47 26.60
C LEU A 303 -23.61 -20.20 25.43
N GLN A 304 -24.79 -19.63 25.73
CA GLN A 304 -25.72 -19.10 24.76
C GLN A 304 -24.98 -18.19 23.77
N ARG A 305 -24.64 -18.72 22.58
CA ARG A 305 -24.37 -17.91 21.41
C ARG A 305 -25.69 -17.35 20.91
N ASN A 306 -26.12 -16.25 21.50
CA ASN A 306 -27.09 -15.38 20.85
C ASN A 306 -26.40 -14.70 19.67
N ASP A 307 -26.43 -15.31 18.49
CA ASP A 307 -26.17 -14.65 17.23
C ASP A 307 -27.29 -13.62 16.98
N THR A 308 -27.19 -12.47 17.62
CA THR A 308 -28.06 -11.34 17.36
C THR A 308 -27.64 -10.71 16.04
N LEU A 309 -28.39 -11.03 14.97
CA LEU A 309 -28.27 -10.42 13.64
C LEU A 309 -28.55 -8.90 13.64
N PHE A 310 -28.76 -8.28 14.78
CA PHE A 310 -29.13 -6.87 14.93
C PHE A 310 -28.30 -6.20 16.00
N CYS A 311 -28.10 -4.88 15.84
CA CYS A 311 -27.47 -4.08 16.88
C CYS A 311 -28.27 -4.20 18.19
N PRO A 312 -27.61 -4.34 19.37
CA PRO A 312 -28.29 -4.44 20.64
C PRO A 312 -29.23 -3.26 20.87
N PRO A 313 -30.48 -3.50 21.36
CA PRO A 313 -31.43 -2.43 21.64
C PRO A 313 -30.99 -1.50 22.77
N SER A 314 -30.04 -1.94 23.60
CA SER A 314 -29.43 -1.15 24.67
C SER A 314 -28.47 -0.07 24.16
N VAL A 315 -28.06 -0.13 22.90
CA VAL A 315 -27.25 0.92 22.27
C VAL A 315 -28.21 2.04 21.87
N LEU A 316 -28.21 3.10 22.68
CA LEU A 316 -29.01 4.29 22.38
C LEU A 316 -28.50 4.94 21.11
N TRP A 317 -29.28 4.77 20.06
CA TRP A 317 -29.12 5.45 18.80
C TRP A 317 -30.42 6.16 18.46
N THR A 318 -30.42 7.47 18.58
CA THR A 318 -31.58 8.26 18.14
C THR A 318 -31.38 8.69 16.70
N SER A 319 -32.15 8.07 15.80
CA SER A 319 -32.19 8.50 14.40
C SER A 319 -32.67 9.95 14.24
N ASP A 320 -33.37 10.45 15.25
CA ASP A 320 -33.95 11.80 15.30
C ASP A 320 -32.90 12.92 15.44
N GLY A 321 -31.66 12.58 15.83
CA GLY A 321 -30.54 13.50 15.93
C GLY A 321 -29.70 13.62 14.64
N LEU A 322 -30.09 12.99 13.54
CA LEU A 322 -29.39 13.09 12.27
C LEU A 322 -29.78 14.42 11.58
N GLU A 323 -28.88 15.38 11.62
CA GLU A 323 -29.16 16.76 11.15
C GLU A 323 -29.41 16.84 9.66
N LYS A 324 -28.86 15.95 8.84
CA LYS A 324 -28.93 16.08 7.38
C LYS A 324 -28.69 14.78 6.63
N ASP A 325 -29.54 14.52 5.65
CA ASP A 325 -29.32 13.48 4.63
C ASP A 325 -28.40 14.02 3.54
N LEU A 326 -27.36 13.27 3.23
CA LEU A 326 -26.41 13.53 2.15
C LEU A 326 -26.58 12.48 1.05
N HIS A 327 -26.64 12.92 -0.20
CA HIS A 327 -26.66 12.01 -1.35
C HIS A 327 -25.28 11.93 -1.96
N ILE A 328 -24.69 10.75 -1.90
CA ILE A 328 -23.37 10.49 -2.45
C ILE A 328 -23.49 10.19 -3.93
N GLN A 329 -22.69 10.87 -4.73
CA GLN A 329 -22.64 10.69 -6.19
C GLN A 329 -21.37 10.00 -6.69
N SER A 330 -20.44 9.72 -5.79
CA SER A 330 -19.19 9.00 -6.05
C SER A 330 -19.30 7.57 -5.58
N ASN A 331 -18.61 6.64 -6.26
CA ASN A 331 -18.43 5.28 -5.80
C ASN A 331 -17.59 5.17 -4.52
N LEU A 332 -16.94 6.27 -4.10
CA LEU A 332 -16.17 6.41 -2.86
C LEU A 332 -16.93 7.32 -1.89
N VAL A 333 -17.11 6.88 -0.67
CA VAL A 333 -17.62 7.66 0.46
C VAL A 333 -16.55 7.76 1.56
N THR A 334 -16.28 8.97 2.01
CA THR A 334 -15.34 9.23 3.10
C THR A 334 -16.02 9.94 4.23
N VAL A 335 -15.76 9.52 5.46
CA VAL A 335 -16.22 10.13 6.70
C VAL A 335 -14.98 10.46 7.53
N LEU A 336 -14.78 11.72 7.86
CA LEU A 336 -13.60 12.19 8.60
C LEU A 336 -13.92 12.66 10.01
N ALA A 337 -15.19 12.60 10.41
CA ALA A 337 -15.62 13.00 11.74
C ALA A 337 -16.96 12.36 12.07
N MET A 338 -17.28 12.29 13.36
CA MET A 338 -18.62 11.95 13.87
C MET A 338 -19.54 13.16 13.70
N ASP A 339 -20.15 13.27 12.53
CA ASP A 339 -20.88 14.46 12.07
C ASP A 339 -22.40 14.38 12.22
N GLY A 340 -22.93 13.29 12.74
CA GLY A 340 -24.36 13.09 12.91
C GLY A 340 -25.15 13.03 11.61
N ARG A 341 -24.55 12.60 10.50
CA ARG A 341 -25.17 12.62 9.18
C ARG A 341 -25.46 11.22 8.66
N ARG A 342 -26.52 11.12 7.84
CA ARG A 342 -26.87 9.93 7.08
C ARG A 342 -26.49 10.15 5.60
N ARG A 343 -25.72 9.21 5.07
CA ARG A 343 -25.26 9.21 3.67
C ARG A 343 -26.04 8.18 2.89
N TRP A 344 -26.71 8.62 1.82
CA TRP A 344 -27.45 7.79 0.90
C TRP A 344 -26.61 7.45 -0.32
N LEU A 345 -26.48 6.17 -0.62
CA LEU A 345 -25.77 5.63 -1.78
C LEU A 345 -26.76 4.86 -2.65
N ASP A 346 -26.82 5.17 -3.93
CA ASP A 346 -27.60 4.43 -4.92
C ASP A 346 -26.78 3.21 -5.37
N ILE A 347 -27.21 2.01 -4.98
CA ILE A 347 -26.48 0.75 -5.22
C ILE A 347 -26.35 0.48 -6.72
N LYS A 348 -27.40 0.75 -7.50
CA LYS A 348 -27.39 0.51 -8.95
C LYS A 348 -26.52 1.49 -9.68
N LYS A 349 -26.63 2.76 -9.34
CA LYS A 349 -25.88 3.85 -9.98
C LYS A 349 -24.38 3.79 -9.67
N LEU A 350 -24.02 3.51 -8.42
CA LEU A 350 -22.63 3.56 -7.94
C LEU A 350 -21.93 2.20 -8.02
N GLY A 351 -22.70 1.11 -8.04
CA GLY A 351 -22.19 -0.28 -8.03
C GLY A 351 -22.34 -0.98 -9.38
N SER A 352 -22.00 -0.36 -10.49
CA SER A 352 -21.97 -1.00 -11.82
C SER A 352 -23.27 -1.76 -12.15
N ASN A 353 -24.42 -1.09 -12.04
CA ASN A 353 -25.75 -1.69 -12.22
C ASN A 353 -26.06 -2.83 -11.23
N GLY A 354 -25.57 -2.73 -10.00
CA GLY A 354 -25.79 -3.73 -8.95
C GLY A 354 -24.88 -4.95 -9.03
N ARG A 355 -23.86 -4.94 -9.89
CA ARG A 355 -22.85 -6.02 -9.98
C ARG A 355 -21.61 -5.73 -9.13
N GLY A 356 -21.45 -4.53 -8.62
CA GLY A 356 -20.33 -4.13 -7.79
C GLY A 356 -20.41 -4.69 -6.37
N HIS A 357 -19.28 -4.97 -5.79
CA HIS A 357 -19.13 -5.23 -4.38
C HIS A 357 -19.02 -3.90 -3.63
N PHE A 358 -19.34 -3.90 -2.34
CA PHE A 358 -19.15 -2.74 -1.48
C PHE A 358 -18.26 -3.12 -0.30
N VAL A 359 -17.17 -2.39 -0.11
CA VAL A 359 -16.30 -2.49 1.06
C VAL A 359 -16.42 -1.25 1.91
N PHE A 360 -16.47 -1.41 3.22
CA PHE A 360 -16.49 -0.31 4.18
C PHE A 360 -15.53 -0.62 5.32
N VAL A 361 -14.63 0.32 5.62
CA VAL A 361 -13.64 0.20 6.70
C VAL A 361 -13.78 1.41 7.62
N THR A 362 -13.77 1.17 8.92
CA THR A 362 -13.96 2.24 9.89
C THR A 362 -13.26 1.95 11.22
N ASN A 363 -12.85 3.01 11.92
CA ASN A 363 -12.48 2.97 13.33
C ASN A 363 -13.61 3.43 14.25
N LEU A 364 -14.79 3.74 13.68
CA LEU A 364 -15.99 4.00 14.46
C LEU A 364 -16.57 2.69 14.98
N ALA A 365 -17.01 2.69 16.23
CA ALA A 365 -17.59 1.50 16.84
C ALA A 365 -18.87 1.09 16.10
N PRO A 366 -18.99 -0.16 15.62
CA PRO A 366 -20.23 -0.66 15.05
C PRO A 366 -21.40 -0.53 16.03
N CYS A 367 -22.56 -0.25 15.53
CA CYS A 367 -23.80 -0.01 16.26
C CYS A 367 -23.86 1.31 17.04
N SER A 368 -22.82 1.73 17.74
CA SER A 368 -22.83 2.96 18.53
C SER A 368 -22.29 4.18 17.78
N GLY A 369 -21.30 4.00 16.92
CA GLY A 369 -20.68 5.09 16.14
C GLY A 369 -21.12 5.12 14.69
N VAL A 370 -21.42 3.98 14.10
CA VAL A 370 -21.87 3.85 12.72
C VAL A 370 -22.92 2.75 12.59
N ARG A 371 -23.90 3.00 11.70
CA ARG A 371 -24.90 1.99 11.30
C ARG A 371 -25.08 2.00 9.79
N ILE A 372 -25.25 0.82 9.22
CA ILE A 372 -25.46 0.61 7.78
C ILE A 372 -26.75 -0.14 7.56
N HIS A 373 -27.62 0.43 6.69
CA HIS A 373 -28.90 -0.18 6.32
C HIS A 373 -29.02 -0.28 4.82
N LEU A 374 -29.67 -1.35 4.37
CA LEU A 374 -30.09 -1.56 2.99
C LEU A 374 -31.59 -1.25 2.86
N TRP A 375 -31.94 -0.50 1.83
CA TRP A 375 -33.28 0.01 1.58
C TRP A 375 -33.78 -0.45 0.20
N PRO A 376 -34.98 -1.05 0.12
CA PRO A 376 -35.60 -1.37 -1.18
C PRO A 376 -36.02 -0.11 -1.92
N GLU A 377 -36.48 0.93 -1.20
CA GLU A 377 -36.93 2.22 -1.74
C GLU A 377 -36.42 3.38 -0.88
N LYS A 378 -36.33 4.58 -1.48
CA LYS A 378 -35.78 5.76 -0.81
C LYS A 378 -36.71 6.38 0.24
N HIS A 379 -38.01 6.27 0.03
CA HIS A 379 -39.02 6.82 0.91
C HIS A 379 -39.89 5.73 1.52
N ARG A 380 -40.06 5.83 2.82
CA ARG A 380 -40.97 4.97 3.57
C ARG A 380 -42.39 5.51 3.45
N SER A 381 -43.27 4.81 2.77
CA SER A 381 -44.71 5.05 2.93
C SER A 381 -45.14 4.51 4.31
N SER A 382 -45.89 5.28 5.03
CA SER A 382 -46.24 5.17 6.45
C SER A 382 -47.17 4.00 6.84
N ILE A 383 -47.14 2.88 6.12
CA ILE A 383 -47.94 1.69 6.40
C ILE A 383 -47.04 0.50 6.71
N GLU A 384 -46.76 0.30 8.01
CA GLU A 384 -45.79 -0.66 8.49
C GLU A 384 -46.21 -2.13 8.52
N ASN A 385 -47.50 -2.44 8.33
CA ASN A 385 -48.03 -3.75 8.76
C ASN A 385 -48.25 -4.80 7.65
N GLU A 386 -47.99 -4.49 6.37
CA GLU A 386 -48.26 -5.46 5.29
C GLU A 386 -47.16 -5.59 4.22
N VAL A 387 -45.91 -5.20 4.53
CA VAL A 387 -44.83 -5.29 3.54
C VAL A 387 -44.20 -6.67 3.54
N PRO A 388 -44.16 -7.38 2.38
CA PRO A 388 -43.46 -8.66 2.26
C PRO A 388 -42.00 -8.59 2.77
N ALA A 389 -41.49 -9.69 3.33
CA ALA A 389 -40.14 -9.73 3.91
C ALA A 389 -39.04 -9.23 2.95
N SER A 390 -39.24 -9.38 1.63
CA SER A 390 -38.36 -8.87 0.57
C SER A 390 -38.33 -7.36 0.40
N LYS A 391 -39.25 -6.63 1.05
CA LYS A 391 -39.32 -5.15 0.98
C LYS A 391 -38.96 -4.46 2.31
N ARG A 392 -38.41 -5.20 3.28
CA ARG A 392 -38.05 -4.62 4.57
C ARG A 392 -36.66 -3.97 4.53
N ILE A 393 -36.49 -2.93 5.33
CA ILE A 393 -35.19 -2.33 5.59
C ILE A 393 -34.37 -3.33 6.41
N VAL A 394 -33.14 -3.59 5.99
CA VAL A 394 -32.25 -4.51 6.70
C VAL A 394 -31.04 -3.77 7.22
N GLU A 395 -30.74 -3.94 8.50
CA GLU A 395 -29.50 -3.46 9.11
C GLU A 395 -28.41 -4.51 8.91
N VAL A 396 -27.27 -4.09 8.32
CA VAL A 396 -26.11 -4.96 8.06
C VAL A 396 -24.91 -4.64 8.94
N THR A 397 -25.06 -3.73 9.89
CA THR A 397 -23.99 -3.29 10.80
C THR A 397 -23.39 -4.45 11.59
N SER A 398 -24.22 -5.38 12.05
CA SER A 398 -23.80 -6.57 12.80
C SER A 398 -22.94 -7.55 12.01
N LYS A 399 -22.94 -7.47 10.68
CA LYS A 399 -22.05 -8.25 9.80
C LYS A 399 -20.63 -7.68 9.76
N MET A 400 -20.35 -6.56 10.41
CA MET A 400 -19.00 -6.00 10.46
C MET A 400 -18.06 -6.92 11.23
N VAL A 401 -16.92 -7.18 10.64
CA VAL A 401 -15.84 -7.95 11.24
C VAL A 401 -14.89 -6.99 11.97
N HIS A 402 -14.64 -7.27 13.24
CA HIS A 402 -13.73 -6.49 14.05
C HIS A 402 -12.27 -6.85 13.73
N ILE A 403 -11.46 -5.83 13.49
CA ILE A 403 -10.01 -5.92 13.38
C ILE A 403 -9.47 -5.52 14.75
N PRO A 404 -8.86 -6.43 15.52
CA PRO A 404 -8.29 -6.09 16.82
C PRO A 404 -7.23 -5.00 16.65
N ALA A 405 -7.17 -4.10 17.63
CA ALA A 405 -6.12 -3.10 17.67
C ALA A 405 -4.74 -3.78 17.75
N GLY A 406 -3.79 -3.28 16.99
CA GLY A 406 -2.41 -3.73 17.11
C GLY A 406 -1.84 -3.47 18.51
N PRO A 407 -0.71 -4.10 18.89
CA PRO A 407 -0.05 -3.81 20.14
C PRO A 407 0.35 -2.33 20.20
N ALA A 408 0.27 -1.74 21.39
CA ALA A 408 0.77 -0.39 21.61
C ALA A 408 2.26 -0.31 21.24
N PRO A 409 2.70 0.73 20.51
CA PRO A 409 4.10 0.91 20.20
C PRO A 409 4.93 0.94 21.50
N LYS A 410 6.04 0.22 21.54
CA LYS A 410 6.97 0.36 22.65
C LYS A 410 7.58 1.75 22.60
N GLN A 411 7.58 2.45 23.73
CA GLN A 411 8.24 3.74 23.83
C GLN A 411 9.75 3.53 23.69
N VAL A 412 10.29 3.95 22.55
CA VAL A 412 11.74 3.83 22.27
C VAL A 412 12.46 5.13 22.63
N GLU A 413 11.76 6.26 22.55
CA GLU A 413 12.29 7.58 22.86
C GLU A 413 11.27 8.41 23.67
N PRO A 414 11.73 9.34 24.54
CA PRO A 414 10.84 10.26 25.22
C PRO A 414 10.02 11.08 24.20
N GLY A 415 8.70 11.07 24.32
CA GLY A 415 7.78 11.78 23.43
C GLY A 415 7.28 10.99 22.21
N SER A 416 7.70 9.72 22.04
CA SER A 416 7.09 8.85 21.04
C SER A 416 5.64 8.50 21.44
N GLN A 417 4.75 8.40 20.44
CA GLN A 417 3.36 7.98 20.71
C GLN A 417 3.33 6.55 21.25
N THR A 418 2.74 6.39 22.42
CA THR A 418 2.54 5.10 23.08
C THR A 418 1.09 4.66 23.05
N GLU A 419 0.20 5.47 22.46
CA GLU A 419 -1.21 5.14 22.39
C GLU A 419 -1.44 3.98 21.42
N GLN A 420 -2.20 3.01 21.89
CA GLN A 420 -2.65 1.91 21.05
C GLN A 420 -3.56 2.45 19.95
N PRO A 421 -3.34 2.08 18.68
CA PRO A 421 -4.25 2.48 17.61
C PRO A 421 -5.67 1.99 17.93
N PRO A 422 -6.71 2.76 17.59
CA PRO A 422 -8.08 2.35 17.84
C PRO A 422 -8.40 1.06 17.07
N PRO A 423 -9.24 0.18 17.65
CA PRO A 423 -9.72 -0.98 16.93
C PRO A 423 -10.49 -0.52 15.68
N SER A 424 -10.42 -1.31 14.64
CA SER A 424 -11.10 -1.04 13.38
C SER A 424 -12.13 -2.13 13.10
N ALA A 425 -13.04 -1.85 12.19
CA ALA A 425 -13.99 -2.84 11.68
C ALA A 425 -14.15 -2.68 10.18
N PHE A 426 -14.45 -3.76 9.50
CA PHE A 426 -14.78 -3.73 8.07
C PHE A 426 -16.06 -4.50 7.77
N LEU A 427 -16.74 -4.08 6.72
CA LEU A 427 -17.90 -4.74 6.14
C LEU A 427 -17.61 -4.96 4.66
N LEU A 428 -17.87 -6.17 4.18
CA LEU A 428 -17.85 -6.49 2.78
C LEU A 428 -19.23 -7.00 2.38
N LEU A 429 -19.84 -6.40 1.37
CA LEU A 429 -21.11 -6.83 0.80
C LEU A 429 -20.90 -7.23 -0.65
N SER A 430 -21.35 -8.43 -0.98
CA SER A 430 -21.41 -8.94 -2.35
C SER A 430 -22.62 -8.40 -3.10
N PRO A 431 -22.68 -8.51 -4.43
CA PRO A 431 -23.88 -8.21 -5.20
C PRO A 431 -25.11 -9.00 -4.73
N GLU A 432 -24.91 -10.24 -4.28
CA GLU A 432 -25.99 -11.10 -3.76
C GLU A 432 -26.54 -10.55 -2.42
N ASP A 433 -25.68 -10.06 -1.52
CA ASP A 433 -26.09 -9.44 -0.25
C ASP A 433 -26.93 -8.18 -0.46
N MET A 434 -26.69 -7.47 -1.55
CA MET A 434 -27.37 -6.22 -1.91
C MET A 434 -28.54 -6.43 -2.90
N ASN A 435 -28.79 -7.65 -3.33
CA ASN A 435 -29.84 -7.95 -4.28
C ASN A 435 -31.23 -7.65 -3.70
N GLY A 436 -32.05 -6.95 -4.47
CA GLY A 436 -33.39 -6.51 -4.03
C GLY A 436 -33.42 -5.16 -3.31
N TYR A 437 -32.24 -4.54 -3.08
CA TYR A 437 -32.11 -3.21 -2.50
C TYR A 437 -31.65 -2.20 -3.54
N ASN A 438 -32.24 -0.98 -3.48
CA ASN A 438 -31.86 0.10 -4.40
C ASN A 438 -30.92 1.09 -3.74
N PHE A 439 -31.01 1.24 -2.41
CA PHE A 439 -30.20 2.20 -1.68
C PHE A 439 -29.51 1.58 -0.48
N MET A 440 -28.39 2.17 -0.13
CA MET A 440 -27.67 1.89 1.11
C MET A 440 -27.55 3.20 1.89
N THR A 441 -27.68 3.14 3.21
CA THR A 441 -27.37 4.28 4.06
C THR A 441 -26.25 3.97 5.02
N ILE A 442 -25.36 4.95 5.18
CA ILE A 442 -24.31 4.96 6.20
C ILE A 442 -24.66 6.11 7.15
N SER A 443 -25.13 5.78 8.33
CA SER A 443 -25.48 6.72 9.38
C SER A 443 -24.32 6.78 10.39
N VAL A 444 -23.85 7.97 10.69
CA VAL A 444 -22.76 8.22 11.64
C VAL A 444 -23.33 9.00 12.82
N ALA A 445 -23.00 8.55 14.05
CA ALA A 445 -23.46 9.21 15.25
C ALA A 445 -22.87 10.62 15.37
N SER A 446 -23.61 11.52 16.00
CA SER A 446 -23.07 12.81 16.41
C SER A 446 -22.15 12.63 17.64
N ARG A 447 -21.19 13.53 17.80
CA ARG A 447 -20.21 13.47 18.89
C ARG A 447 -20.84 13.46 20.29
N GLN A 448 -22.07 13.97 20.41
CA GLN A 448 -22.80 14.07 21.69
C GLN A 448 -23.56 12.79 22.08
N THR A 449 -23.74 11.84 21.17
CA THR A 449 -24.59 10.66 21.38
C THR A 449 -23.81 9.44 21.92
N ILE A 450 -22.50 9.53 22.09
CA ILE A 450 -21.72 8.41 22.63
C ILE A 450 -21.68 8.49 24.15
N SER A 451 -22.52 7.69 24.80
CA SER A 451 -22.47 7.53 26.27
C SER A 451 -21.16 6.87 26.68
N GLY A 452 -20.33 7.59 27.42
CA GLY A 452 -19.29 7.03 28.29
C GLY A 452 -17.93 6.72 27.69
N ARG A 453 -17.67 6.91 26.38
CA ARG A 453 -16.32 6.81 25.81
C ARG A 453 -16.01 8.03 24.94
N PRO A 454 -14.84 8.63 25.14
CA PRO A 454 -14.40 9.68 24.21
C PRO A 454 -14.31 9.10 22.78
N PRO A 455 -14.73 9.85 21.76
CA PRO A 455 -14.52 9.43 20.37
C PRO A 455 -13.03 9.27 20.12
N PRO A 456 -12.62 8.36 19.21
CA PRO A 456 -11.23 8.24 18.83
C PRO A 456 -10.72 9.60 18.33
N ALA A 457 -9.44 9.90 18.60
CA ALA A 457 -8.80 11.17 18.25
C ALA A 457 -8.96 11.51 16.76
N ALA A 458 -8.97 10.49 15.91
CA ALA A 458 -9.31 10.59 14.48
C ALA A 458 -10.43 9.60 14.17
N SER A 459 -11.65 10.12 13.97
CA SER A 459 -12.80 9.32 13.53
C SER A 459 -12.79 9.22 12.01
N MET A 460 -12.67 8.01 11.48
CA MET A 460 -12.58 7.79 10.03
C MET A 460 -13.43 6.60 9.60
N ALA A 461 -14.09 6.76 8.47
CA ALA A 461 -14.66 5.65 7.73
C ALA A 461 -14.52 5.89 6.23
N VAL A 462 -14.25 4.83 5.50
CA VAL A 462 -14.16 4.83 4.04
C VAL A 462 -14.97 3.68 3.50
N GLY A 463 -15.84 3.96 2.52
CA GLY A 463 -16.59 2.96 1.80
C GLY A 463 -16.44 3.12 0.31
N GLN A 464 -16.39 2.01 -0.43
CA GLN A 464 -16.23 2.05 -1.88
C GLN A 464 -16.98 0.91 -2.56
N PHE A 465 -17.67 1.26 -3.65
CA PHE A 465 -18.11 0.27 -4.62
C PHE A 465 -16.97 -0.06 -5.58
N PHE A 466 -16.74 -1.33 -5.81
CA PHE A 466 -15.71 -1.82 -6.73
C PHE A 466 -16.19 -3.05 -7.50
N ASN A 467 -15.62 -3.26 -8.68
CA ASN A 467 -15.86 -4.45 -9.48
C ASN A 467 -14.56 -5.26 -9.56
N PRO A 468 -14.48 -6.44 -8.98
CA PRO A 468 -13.24 -7.24 -8.99
C PRO A 468 -12.81 -7.69 -10.39
N VAL A 469 -13.71 -7.69 -11.37
CA VAL A 469 -13.41 -8.09 -12.77
C VAL A 469 -12.73 -6.95 -13.53
N GLU A 470 -13.03 -5.69 -13.21
CA GLU A 470 -12.41 -4.54 -13.91
C GLU A 470 -10.95 -4.29 -13.48
N GLY A 471 -10.53 -4.81 -12.33
CA GLY A 471 -9.13 -4.71 -11.85
C GLY A 471 -8.15 -5.66 -12.52
N THR A 472 -8.61 -6.63 -13.31
CA THR A 472 -7.76 -7.62 -13.99
C THR A 472 -7.46 -7.29 -15.44
N SER A 473 -8.04 -6.21 -15.99
CA SER A 473 -7.90 -5.80 -17.39
C SER A 473 -7.23 -4.41 -17.58
N ALA A 474 -6.61 -3.84 -16.52
CA ALA A 474 -5.87 -2.58 -16.60
C ALA A 474 -4.35 -2.81 -16.52
#